data_4a266aa4d7e305352b63542914150c97
#
_entry.id   4a266aa4d7e305352b63542914150c97
#
_cell.length_a   1.000
_cell.length_b   1.000
_cell.length_c   1.000
_cell.angle_alpha   90.00
_cell.angle_beta   90.00
_cell.angle_gamma   90.00
#
_symmetry.space_group_name_H-M   'P 1'
#
loop_
_entity.id
_entity.type
_entity.pdbx_description
1 polymer ?
#
loop_
_entity_poly.entity_id
_entity_poly.type
_entity_poly.pdbx_seq_one_letter_code
_entity_poly.pdbx_strand_id
1 'polypeptide(L)'
;RDSMVRLIAQHKTNINNFLTYAGYKYRVDIAGEGDQRKLRLRHMDFDGYVSGGSQHLSYGERNAFAIVLFMYECLSKNPGLIILDDPISSFDKNKKFAILEMLFRRASGECLKNRTVLMLTHDVEPVIDTLKSVRKLFNNLVTASCLRLSAGVLEELPVNDGDIMTFMQICKSIVESADCEEIIKLIYLRRYFEIVDESGDAYQLLSNLFHRRIVPLDHREPVAAGTGYPEMAPEKLQQARQDIREYVDSFDYPRLQALGSSPDEINHLYHRCRDGYEKLQVFRLLELDQDHPVIRKFVNETYHIENEFICQLDPSRFDLIPEYVIMECDKLIALPPAANQSSVARIA
;
A
#
# COMPACT_ATOMS: atom_id res chain seq x y z
N ARG A 1 33.48 21.60 6.96
CA ARG A 1 33.36 21.08 8.35
C ARG A 1 32.92 22.19 9.30
N ASP A 2 33.55 23.37 9.26
CA ASP A 2 33.21 24.51 10.13
C ASP A 2 31.83 25.11 9.83
N SER A 3 31.44 25.17 8.57
CA SER A 3 30.09 25.60 8.14
C SER A 3 28.99 24.73 8.76
N MET A 4 29.16 23.39 8.77
CA MET A 4 28.21 22.46 9.35
C MET A 4 28.10 22.60 10.88
N VAL A 5 29.24 22.76 11.57
CA VAL A 5 29.25 22.99 13.03
C VAL A 5 28.54 24.29 13.40
N ARG A 6 28.73 25.36 12.61
CA ARG A 6 28.01 26.65 12.82
C ARG A 6 26.51 26.50 12.59
N LEU A 7 26.11 25.80 11.53
CA LEU A 7 24.72 25.52 11.23
C LEU A 7 24.02 24.78 12.38
N ILE A 8 24.67 23.71 12.87
CA ILE A 8 24.17 22.95 14.01
C ILE A 8 24.10 23.81 15.27
N ALA A 9 25.09 24.65 15.54
CA ALA A 9 25.07 25.57 16.67
C ALA A 9 23.86 26.51 16.63
N GLN A 10 23.58 27.06 15.47
CA GLN A 10 22.47 27.98 15.24
C GLN A 10 21.10 27.30 15.46
N HIS A 11 20.95 26.04 15.06
CA HIS A 11 19.69 25.32 15.07
C HIS A 11 19.60 24.20 16.13
N LYS A 12 20.54 24.16 17.08
CA LYS A 12 20.68 23.12 18.10
C LYS A 12 19.37 22.81 18.84
N THR A 13 18.68 23.83 19.28
CA THR A 13 17.41 23.67 20.01
C THR A 13 16.35 22.98 19.17
N ASN A 14 16.19 23.42 17.93
CA ASN A 14 15.19 22.86 17.00
C ASN A 14 15.54 21.43 16.59
N ILE A 15 16.81 21.12 16.39
CA ILE A 15 17.30 19.76 16.11
C ILE A 15 17.02 18.83 17.31
N ASN A 16 17.32 19.28 18.51
CA ASN A 16 17.06 18.49 19.72
C ASN A 16 15.60 18.29 20.00
N ASN A 17 14.75 19.28 19.76
CA ASN A 17 13.30 19.16 19.86
C ASN A 17 12.78 18.11 18.86
N PHE A 18 13.26 18.15 17.61
CA PHE A 18 12.89 17.13 16.61
C PHE A 18 13.29 15.73 17.09
N LEU A 19 14.54 15.53 17.53
CA LEU A 19 15.00 14.24 17.99
C LEU A 19 14.11 13.71 19.14
N THR A 20 13.71 14.59 20.06
CA THR A 20 12.82 14.24 21.15
C THR A 20 11.41 13.85 20.64
N TYR A 21 10.81 14.64 19.74
CA TYR A 21 9.46 14.36 19.19
C TYR A 21 9.43 13.09 18.33
N ALA A 22 10.51 12.79 17.65
CA ALA A 22 10.68 11.56 16.87
C ALA A 22 11.01 10.33 17.74
N GLY A 23 11.07 10.49 19.07
CA GLY A 23 11.36 9.40 20.00
C GLY A 23 12.81 8.96 20.03
N TYR A 24 13.74 9.77 19.53
CA TYR A 24 15.15 9.46 19.60
C TYR A 24 15.73 9.81 20.98
N LYS A 25 16.53 8.91 21.54
CA LYS A 25 17.17 9.09 22.85
C LYS A 25 18.51 9.82 22.77
N TYR A 26 18.76 10.54 21.71
CA TYR A 26 20.01 11.29 21.50
C TYR A 26 19.76 12.79 21.45
N ARG A 27 20.75 13.54 21.92
CA ARG A 27 20.81 14.99 21.78
C ARG A 27 22.14 15.39 21.15
N VAL A 28 22.05 16.43 20.33
CA VAL A 28 23.21 17.05 19.72
C VAL A 28 23.75 18.12 20.65
N ASP A 29 25.04 18.10 20.84
CA ASP A 29 25.76 19.15 21.58
C ASP A 29 27.02 19.60 20.84
N ILE A 30 27.53 20.76 21.20
CA ILE A 30 28.75 21.31 20.65
C ILE A 30 29.72 21.53 21.80
N ALA A 31 30.84 20.83 21.77
CA ALA A 31 31.89 20.96 22.74
C ALA A 31 33.12 21.65 22.14
N GLY A 32 33.82 22.45 22.94
CA GLY A 32 35.00 23.21 22.54
C GLY A 32 34.65 24.68 22.19
N GLU A 33 35.69 25.51 22.16
CA GLU A 33 35.61 26.95 21.85
C GLU A 33 36.36 27.27 20.57
N GLY A 34 35.92 28.34 19.87
CA GLY A 34 36.56 28.83 18.63
C GLY A 34 36.62 27.77 17.55
N ASP A 35 37.77 27.59 16.93
CA ASP A 35 38.00 26.64 15.82
C ASP A 35 38.10 25.16 16.27
N GLN A 36 38.09 24.91 17.58
CA GLN A 36 38.07 23.55 18.12
C GLN A 36 36.66 22.99 18.40
N ARG A 37 35.62 23.69 17.97
CA ARG A 37 34.28 23.23 18.13
C ARG A 37 34.06 21.90 17.43
N LYS A 38 33.54 20.92 18.18
CA LYS A 38 33.21 19.58 17.68
C LYS A 38 31.77 19.21 18.01
N LEU A 39 31.07 18.63 17.02
CA LEU A 39 29.76 18.02 17.23
C LEU A 39 29.92 16.82 18.16
N ARG A 40 29.09 16.76 19.17
CA ARG A 40 29.01 15.65 20.12
C ARG A 40 27.58 15.15 20.18
N LEU A 41 27.45 13.83 20.38
CA LEU A 41 26.18 13.21 20.70
C LEU A 41 26.15 12.83 22.16
N ARG A 42 25.04 13.10 22.83
CA ARG A 42 24.75 12.68 24.18
C ARG A 42 23.55 11.77 24.18
N HIS A 43 23.63 10.60 24.79
CA HIS A 43 22.48 9.75 25.01
C HIS A 43 21.70 10.25 26.24
N MET A 44 20.35 10.20 26.21
CA MET A 44 19.55 10.75 27.29
C MET A 44 19.60 9.93 28.57
N ASP A 45 19.83 8.61 28.44
CA ASP A 45 19.84 7.66 29.57
C ASP A 45 21.23 7.44 30.17
N PHE A 46 22.30 8.09 29.62
CA PHE A 46 23.65 7.92 30.08
C PHE A 46 24.36 9.26 30.28
N ASP A 47 25.19 9.32 31.30
CA ASP A 47 26.04 10.49 31.52
C ASP A 47 27.24 10.51 30.56
N GLY A 48 27.50 11.68 29.98
CA GLY A 48 28.63 11.90 29.09
C GLY A 48 28.29 11.89 27.60
N TYR A 49 29.36 12.03 26.80
CA TYR A 49 29.25 12.03 25.34
C TYR A 49 29.51 10.64 24.77
N VAL A 50 28.76 10.30 23.73
CA VAL A 50 28.97 9.04 23.01
C VAL A 50 30.22 9.16 22.15
N SER A 51 31.25 8.34 22.43
CA SER A 51 32.46 8.25 21.62
C SER A 51 32.15 7.43 20.35
N GLY A 52 32.59 7.90 19.18
CA GLY A 52 32.28 7.21 17.92
C GLY A 52 30.81 7.27 17.51
N GLY A 53 30.14 8.42 17.69
CA GLY A 53 28.70 8.61 17.56
C GLY A 53 28.05 8.00 16.32
N SER A 54 28.76 7.94 15.17
CA SER A 54 28.25 7.30 13.95
C SER A 54 28.11 5.78 14.06
N GLN A 55 28.81 5.12 14.96
CA GLN A 55 28.78 3.67 15.17
C GLN A 55 27.62 3.25 16.10
N HIS A 56 27.13 4.17 16.91
CA HIS A 56 26.08 3.92 17.90
C HIS A 56 24.68 4.31 17.43
N LEU A 57 24.57 5.07 16.34
CA LEU A 57 23.29 5.41 15.72
C LEU A 57 22.84 4.28 14.80
N SER A 58 21.59 3.86 14.92
CA SER A 58 20.93 3.01 13.94
C SER A 58 20.89 3.68 12.56
N TYR A 59 20.65 2.92 11.52
CA TYR A 59 20.54 3.46 10.15
C TYR A 59 19.46 4.55 10.09
N GLY A 60 18.29 4.31 10.66
CA GLY A 60 17.19 5.29 10.71
C GLY A 60 17.59 6.58 11.45
N GLU A 61 18.27 6.48 12.60
CA GLU A 61 18.72 7.65 13.35
C GLU A 61 19.72 8.51 12.55
N ARG A 62 20.64 7.87 11.84
CA ARG A 62 21.59 8.57 10.96
C ARG A 62 20.88 9.29 9.82
N ASN A 63 19.90 8.63 9.18
CA ASN A 63 19.12 9.21 8.11
C ASN A 63 18.27 10.39 8.59
N ALA A 64 17.57 10.26 9.71
CA ALA A 64 16.80 11.34 10.30
C ALA A 64 17.67 12.57 10.58
N PHE A 65 18.83 12.34 11.17
CA PHE A 65 19.78 13.41 11.46
C PHE A 65 20.31 14.07 10.17
N ALA A 66 20.63 13.27 9.16
CA ALA A 66 21.10 13.76 7.86
C ALA A 66 20.06 14.63 7.16
N ILE A 67 18.78 14.19 7.14
CA ILE A 67 17.67 14.93 6.55
C ILE A 67 17.46 16.29 7.23
N VAL A 68 17.53 16.30 8.56
CA VAL A 68 17.38 17.53 9.34
C VAL A 68 18.52 18.52 9.04
N LEU A 69 19.73 18.05 9.00
CA LEU A 69 20.88 18.89 8.63
C LEU A 69 20.78 19.39 7.21
N PHE A 70 20.39 18.56 6.27
CA PHE A 70 20.17 18.93 4.88
C PHE A 70 19.07 20.01 4.76
N MET A 71 17.97 19.88 5.50
CA MET A 71 16.93 20.90 5.55
C MET A 71 17.50 22.28 5.97
N TYR A 72 18.25 22.34 7.07
CA TYR A 72 18.84 23.60 7.53
C TYR A 72 19.90 24.15 6.57
N GLU A 73 20.64 23.28 5.90
CA GLU A 73 21.55 23.69 4.83
C GLU A 73 20.81 24.31 3.65
N CYS A 74 19.69 23.71 3.22
CA CYS A 74 18.82 24.28 2.19
C CYS A 74 18.24 25.64 2.61
N LEU A 75 17.80 25.77 3.86
CA LEU A 75 17.29 27.05 4.37
C LEU A 75 18.38 28.13 4.36
N SER A 76 19.61 27.77 4.68
CA SER A 76 20.75 28.70 4.67
C SER A 76 21.19 29.08 3.26
N LYS A 77 21.25 28.13 2.33
CA LYS A 77 21.74 28.34 0.95
C LYS A 77 20.68 28.86 0.00
N ASN A 78 19.41 28.71 0.34
CA ASN A 78 18.27 29.16 -0.45
C ASN A 78 18.28 28.67 -1.92
N PRO A 79 18.41 27.36 -2.20
CA PRO A 79 18.43 26.86 -3.56
C PRO A 79 17.08 27.07 -4.27
N GLY A 80 17.10 27.17 -5.60
CA GLY A 80 15.90 27.33 -6.41
C GLY A 80 15.02 26.07 -6.49
N LEU A 81 15.62 24.87 -6.32
CA LEU A 81 14.94 23.57 -6.27
C LEU A 81 15.62 22.67 -5.23
N ILE A 82 14.83 21.98 -4.46
CA ILE A 82 15.28 20.96 -3.50
C ILE A 82 14.70 19.62 -3.96
N ILE A 83 15.56 18.62 -4.12
CA ILE A 83 15.15 17.25 -4.47
C ILE A 83 15.37 16.36 -3.25
N LEU A 84 14.31 15.68 -2.82
CA LEU A 84 14.31 14.66 -1.78
C LEU A 84 13.99 13.32 -2.42
N ASP A 85 15.01 12.47 -2.55
CA ASP A 85 14.86 11.14 -3.14
C ASP A 85 14.66 10.13 -2.02
N ASP A 86 13.43 9.63 -1.92
CA ASP A 86 12.97 8.63 -0.95
C ASP A 86 13.41 8.90 0.51
N PRO A 87 13.14 10.11 1.04
CA PRO A 87 13.74 10.55 2.28
C PRO A 87 13.20 9.84 3.53
N ILE A 88 12.11 9.09 3.42
CA ILE A 88 11.35 8.62 4.59
C ILE A 88 11.06 7.12 4.60
N SER A 89 11.35 6.37 3.55
CA SER A 89 11.02 4.93 3.43
C SER A 89 11.64 4.04 4.52
N SER A 90 12.80 4.44 5.03
CA SER A 90 13.52 3.67 6.06
C SER A 90 12.99 3.85 7.48
N PHE A 91 11.91 4.61 7.67
CA PHE A 91 11.37 4.92 8.99
C PHE A 91 10.05 4.21 9.28
N ASP A 92 9.80 3.94 10.56
CA ASP A 92 8.47 3.55 11.03
C ASP A 92 7.46 4.73 10.92
N LYS A 93 6.18 4.42 10.98
CA LYS A 93 5.09 5.38 10.77
C LYS A 93 5.20 6.65 11.64
N ASN A 94 5.54 6.50 12.92
CA ASN A 94 5.64 7.64 13.84
C ASN A 94 6.81 8.55 13.47
N LYS A 95 7.94 7.97 13.07
CA LYS A 95 9.12 8.73 12.65
C LYS A 95 8.91 9.41 11.30
N LYS A 96 8.26 8.73 10.33
CA LYS A 96 7.84 9.35 9.05
C LYS A 96 7.04 10.62 9.32
N PHE A 97 6.03 10.54 10.18
CA PHE A 97 5.21 11.70 10.55
C PHE A 97 6.04 12.82 11.18
N ALA A 98 6.92 12.52 12.12
CA ALA A 98 7.78 13.51 12.77
C ALA A 98 8.73 14.21 11.78
N ILE A 99 9.25 13.47 10.78
CA ILE A 99 10.12 14.04 9.73
C ILE A 99 9.32 14.94 8.80
N LEU A 100 8.16 14.53 8.35
CA LEU A 100 7.28 15.36 7.50
C LEU A 100 6.83 16.62 8.23
N GLU A 101 6.51 16.51 9.52
CA GLU A 101 6.20 17.65 10.39
C GLU A 101 7.36 18.65 10.42
N MET A 102 8.57 18.16 10.61
CA MET A 102 9.75 18.99 10.64
C MET A 102 10.07 19.62 9.29
N LEU A 103 9.97 18.87 8.20
CA LEU A 103 10.30 19.35 6.86
C LEU A 103 9.30 20.39 6.36
N PHE A 104 8.00 20.26 6.70
CA PHE A 104 6.96 21.01 5.99
C PHE A 104 5.92 21.72 6.88
N ARG A 105 5.77 21.38 8.15
CA ARG A 105 4.65 21.86 8.97
C ARG A 105 5.01 22.92 9.98
N ARG A 106 6.29 23.28 10.11
CA ARG A 106 6.75 24.34 11.03
C ARG A 106 6.50 25.73 10.49
N ALA A 107 6.85 26.74 11.29
CA ALA A 107 6.74 28.13 10.89
C ALA A 107 7.58 28.44 9.64
N SER A 108 7.15 29.44 8.90
CA SER A 108 7.89 29.91 7.71
C SER A 108 9.32 30.31 8.10
N GLY A 109 10.29 29.84 7.33
CA GLY A 109 11.71 30.03 7.60
C GLY A 109 12.36 29.00 8.53
N GLU A 110 11.56 28.14 9.18
CA GLU A 110 12.05 27.04 10.01
C GLU A 110 11.89 25.66 9.33
N CYS A 111 11.27 25.62 8.16
CA CYS A 111 11.04 24.42 7.36
C CYS A 111 11.00 24.73 5.87
N LEU A 112 10.86 23.72 5.02
CA LEU A 112 10.86 23.85 3.55
C LEU A 112 9.52 24.30 2.96
N LYS A 113 8.53 24.64 3.76
CA LYS A 113 7.15 24.95 3.34
C LYS A 113 7.04 25.97 2.20
N ASN A 114 7.89 26.97 2.17
CA ASN A 114 7.85 28.03 1.14
C ASN A 114 8.96 27.89 0.11
N ARG A 115 9.43 26.67 -0.12
CA ARG A 115 10.46 26.32 -1.10
C ARG A 115 9.88 25.47 -2.21
N THR A 116 10.52 25.48 -3.37
CA THR A 116 10.23 24.53 -4.43
C THR A 116 10.89 23.21 -4.08
N VAL A 117 10.10 22.20 -3.75
CA VAL A 117 10.56 20.86 -3.34
C VAL A 117 9.96 19.83 -4.26
N LEU A 118 10.80 18.96 -4.80
CA LEU A 118 10.41 17.70 -5.45
C LEU A 118 10.75 16.56 -4.51
N MET A 119 9.74 15.86 -4.02
CA MET A 119 9.92 14.66 -3.21
C MET A 119 9.54 13.44 -4.03
N LEU A 120 10.48 12.53 -4.21
CA LEU A 120 10.26 11.22 -4.81
C LEU A 120 10.08 10.20 -3.69
N THR A 121 9.10 9.34 -3.80
CA THR A 121 8.83 8.27 -2.82
C THR A 121 8.07 7.13 -3.47
N HIS A 122 8.32 5.91 -3.03
CA HIS A 122 7.51 4.75 -3.37
C HIS A 122 6.43 4.46 -2.30
N ASP A 123 6.37 5.29 -1.26
CA ASP A 123 5.45 5.16 -0.14
C ASP A 123 4.25 6.09 -0.34
N VAL A 124 3.05 5.53 -0.36
CA VAL A 124 1.81 6.27 -0.58
C VAL A 124 1.32 7.03 0.66
N GLU A 125 1.70 6.61 1.88
CA GLU A 125 1.26 7.27 3.11
C GLU A 125 1.59 8.76 3.16
N PRO A 126 2.82 9.23 2.81
CA PRO A 126 3.14 10.64 2.78
C PRO A 126 2.33 11.42 1.76
N VAL A 127 1.98 10.81 0.63
CA VAL A 127 1.14 11.42 -0.41
C VAL A 127 -0.27 11.63 0.15
N ILE A 128 -0.85 10.60 0.77
CA ILE A 128 -2.17 10.68 1.40
C ILE A 128 -2.19 11.78 2.47
N ASP A 129 -1.21 11.75 3.39
CA ASP A 129 -1.13 12.72 4.49
C ASP A 129 -0.99 14.15 3.96
N THR A 130 -0.14 14.36 2.96
CA THR A 130 0.09 15.67 2.37
C THR A 130 -1.14 16.20 1.64
N LEU A 131 -1.81 15.39 0.82
CA LEU A 131 -2.96 15.82 0.05
C LEU A 131 -4.22 15.98 0.90
N LYS A 132 -4.52 15.03 1.79
CA LYS A 132 -5.74 15.09 2.62
C LYS A 132 -5.60 15.96 3.85
N SER A 133 -4.49 15.84 4.58
CA SER A 133 -4.39 16.44 5.92
C SER A 133 -3.79 17.83 5.90
N VAL A 134 -2.82 18.10 5.02
CA VAL A 134 -2.01 19.33 5.10
C VAL A 134 -2.06 20.22 3.88
N ARG A 135 -2.74 19.85 2.82
CA ARG A 135 -2.82 20.65 1.56
C ARG A 135 -3.18 22.11 1.80
N LYS A 136 -4.10 22.39 2.72
CA LYS A 136 -4.50 23.76 3.08
C LYS A 136 -3.35 24.57 3.69
N LEU A 137 -2.41 23.93 4.39
CA LEU A 137 -1.25 24.60 4.98
C LEU A 137 -0.26 25.10 3.92
N PHE A 138 -0.34 24.58 2.71
CA PHE A 138 0.49 24.95 1.55
C PHE A 138 -0.26 25.82 0.54
N ASN A 139 -1.38 26.43 0.91
CA ASN A 139 -2.19 27.27 0.01
C ASN A 139 -2.62 26.52 -1.28
N ASN A 140 -2.82 25.23 -1.20
CA ASN A 140 -3.12 24.33 -2.33
C ASN A 140 -2.03 24.26 -3.43
N LEU A 141 -0.80 24.61 -3.12
CA LEU A 141 0.33 24.56 -4.07
C LEU A 141 1.01 23.19 -4.13
N VAL A 142 0.55 22.23 -3.35
CA VAL A 142 1.08 20.85 -3.38
C VAL A 142 0.32 20.04 -4.40
N THR A 143 1.06 19.37 -5.27
CA THR A 143 0.56 18.38 -6.23
C THR A 143 1.28 17.06 -6.01
N ALA A 144 0.63 15.95 -6.36
CA ALA A 144 1.25 14.64 -6.38
C ALA A 144 0.90 13.93 -7.69
N SER A 145 1.82 13.13 -8.17
CA SER A 145 1.63 12.31 -9.37
C SER A 145 2.24 10.93 -9.15
N CYS A 146 1.59 9.91 -9.68
CA CYS A 146 2.14 8.56 -9.78
C CYS A 146 2.86 8.43 -11.12
N LEU A 147 4.09 7.92 -11.10
CA LEU A 147 4.85 7.63 -12.32
C LEU A 147 4.73 6.15 -12.65
N ARG A 148 4.26 5.85 -13.84
CA ARG A 148 4.14 4.48 -14.37
C ARG A 148 5.05 4.32 -15.58
N LEU A 149 5.91 3.30 -15.55
CA LEU A 149 6.70 2.90 -16.70
C LEU A 149 6.02 1.70 -17.35
N SER A 150 5.53 1.86 -18.57
CA SER A 150 4.91 0.79 -19.34
C SER A 150 5.48 0.76 -20.76
N ALA A 151 5.94 -0.41 -21.20
CA ALA A 151 6.54 -0.62 -22.53
C ALA A 151 7.63 0.42 -22.90
N GLY A 152 8.41 0.88 -21.93
CA GLY A 152 9.47 1.88 -22.12
C GLY A 152 8.99 3.34 -22.19
N VAL A 153 7.70 3.59 -22.00
CA VAL A 153 7.12 4.92 -21.93
C VAL A 153 6.81 5.27 -20.47
N LEU A 154 7.28 6.43 -20.03
CA LEU A 154 6.98 6.97 -18.71
C LEU A 154 5.70 7.80 -18.81
N GLU A 155 4.70 7.42 -18.03
CA GLU A 155 3.43 8.14 -17.90
C GLU A 155 3.36 8.81 -16.52
N GLU A 156 2.87 10.03 -16.48
CA GLU A 156 2.59 10.77 -15.25
C GLU A 156 1.08 10.82 -15.03
N LEU A 157 0.63 10.26 -13.90
CA LEU A 157 -0.78 10.21 -13.50
C LEU A 157 -0.99 11.15 -12.30
N PRO A 158 -1.64 12.31 -12.46
CA PRO A 158 -1.93 13.20 -11.35
C PRO A 158 -2.82 12.53 -10.30
N VAL A 159 -2.48 12.69 -9.02
CA VAL A 159 -3.26 12.17 -7.89
C VAL A 159 -4.11 13.31 -7.32
N ASN A 160 -5.44 13.11 -7.29
CA ASN A 160 -6.38 14.07 -6.72
C ASN A 160 -7.00 13.52 -5.43
N ASP A 161 -7.69 14.37 -4.68
CA ASP A 161 -8.34 13.98 -3.42
C ASP A 161 -9.34 12.83 -3.58
N GLY A 162 -10.03 12.75 -4.72
CA GLY A 162 -10.99 11.69 -5.04
C GLY A 162 -10.33 10.35 -5.36
N ASP A 163 -9.05 10.32 -5.71
CA ASP A 163 -8.31 9.10 -6.02
C ASP A 163 -7.84 8.38 -4.73
N ILE A 164 -7.89 9.07 -3.58
CA ILE A 164 -7.51 8.54 -2.28
C ILE A 164 -8.77 8.07 -1.56
N MET A 165 -9.02 6.77 -1.61
CA MET A 165 -10.21 6.14 -1.06
C MET A 165 -9.84 5.06 -0.04
N THR A 166 -10.76 4.77 0.89
CA THR A 166 -10.66 3.53 1.66
C THR A 166 -10.95 2.35 0.77
N PHE A 167 -10.46 1.16 1.13
CA PHE A 167 -10.72 -0.03 0.32
C PHE A 167 -12.23 -0.33 0.20
N MET A 168 -13.00 -0.07 1.25
CA MET A 168 -14.47 -0.17 1.20
C MET A 168 -15.10 0.78 0.17
N GLN A 169 -14.61 2.02 0.08
CA GLN A 169 -15.08 2.97 -0.94
C GLN A 169 -14.72 2.50 -2.35
N ILE A 170 -13.51 1.92 -2.53
CA ILE A 170 -13.09 1.31 -3.79
C ILE A 170 -14.03 0.17 -4.16
N CYS A 171 -14.24 -0.80 -3.25
CA CYS A 171 -15.15 -1.91 -3.49
C CYS A 171 -16.55 -1.41 -3.90
N LYS A 172 -17.10 -0.45 -3.16
CA LYS A 172 -18.41 0.09 -3.45
C LYS A 172 -18.48 0.79 -4.82
N SER A 173 -17.49 1.61 -5.15
CA SER A 173 -17.44 2.31 -6.44
C SER A 173 -17.37 1.36 -7.64
N ILE A 174 -16.63 0.26 -7.52
CA ILE A 174 -16.52 -0.77 -8.57
C ILE A 174 -17.85 -1.52 -8.72
N VAL A 175 -18.49 -1.90 -7.61
CA VAL A 175 -19.78 -2.59 -7.63
C VAL A 175 -20.87 -1.72 -8.28
N GLU A 176 -20.87 -0.40 -8.01
CA GLU A 176 -21.81 0.57 -8.58
C GLU A 176 -21.47 0.99 -10.03
N SER A 177 -20.26 0.67 -10.52
CA SER A 177 -19.84 1.06 -11.87
C SER A 177 -20.66 0.37 -12.95
N ALA A 178 -21.17 1.12 -13.92
CA ALA A 178 -21.92 0.56 -15.06
C ALA A 178 -21.02 -0.23 -16.03
N ASP A 179 -19.76 0.16 -16.15
CA ASP A 179 -18.82 -0.36 -17.14
C ASP A 179 -18.01 -1.57 -16.65
N CYS A 180 -18.30 -2.06 -15.43
CA CYS A 180 -17.57 -3.18 -14.86
C CYS A 180 -18.29 -4.51 -15.14
N GLU A 181 -17.54 -5.52 -15.52
CA GLU A 181 -18.02 -6.90 -15.71
C GLU A 181 -18.62 -7.46 -14.41
N GLU A 182 -19.70 -8.20 -14.53
CA GLU A 182 -20.46 -8.71 -13.37
C GLU A 182 -19.61 -9.56 -12.42
N ILE A 183 -18.77 -10.44 -12.93
CA ILE A 183 -17.85 -11.24 -12.11
C ILE A 183 -16.88 -10.35 -11.32
N ILE A 184 -16.37 -9.30 -11.91
CA ILE A 184 -15.51 -8.34 -11.24
C ILE A 184 -16.25 -7.64 -10.11
N LYS A 185 -17.49 -7.16 -10.37
CA LYS A 185 -18.34 -6.58 -9.32
C LYS A 185 -18.53 -7.53 -8.14
N LEU A 186 -18.76 -8.81 -8.40
CA LEU A 186 -18.97 -9.80 -7.36
C LEU A 186 -17.69 -10.12 -6.58
N ILE A 187 -16.51 -10.06 -7.22
CA ILE A 187 -15.22 -10.18 -6.54
C ILE A 187 -15.07 -9.04 -5.51
N TYR A 188 -15.31 -7.79 -5.94
CA TYR A 188 -15.24 -6.65 -5.04
C TYR A 188 -16.36 -6.65 -3.99
N LEU A 189 -17.55 -7.11 -4.34
CA LEU A 189 -18.65 -7.27 -3.38
C LEU A 189 -18.34 -8.33 -2.31
N ARG A 190 -17.71 -9.45 -2.70
CA ARG A 190 -17.23 -10.44 -1.72
C ARG A 190 -16.23 -9.80 -0.75
N ARG A 191 -15.31 -8.98 -1.25
CA ARG A 191 -14.34 -8.26 -0.41
C ARG A 191 -15.01 -7.24 0.50
N TYR A 192 -16.04 -6.56 -0.01
CA TYR A 192 -16.86 -5.66 0.81
C TYR A 192 -17.52 -6.39 1.97
N PHE A 193 -18.19 -7.51 1.71
CA PHE A 193 -18.81 -8.33 2.75
C PHE A 193 -17.79 -8.95 3.72
N GLU A 194 -16.61 -9.32 3.24
CA GLU A 194 -15.52 -9.80 4.09
C GLU A 194 -15.13 -8.78 5.18
N ILE A 195 -15.18 -7.50 4.85
CA ILE A 195 -14.89 -6.40 5.79
C ILE A 195 -16.06 -6.11 6.73
N VAL A 196 -17.28 -6.09 6.22
CA VAL A 196 -18.45 -5.63 7.00
C VAL A 196 -19.16 -6.77 7.71
N ASP A 197 -19.14 -7.98 7.16
CA ASP A 197 -19.78 -9.16 7.73
C ASP A 197 -19.20 -10.47 7.17
N GLU A 198 -17.99 -10.83 7.56
CA GLU A 198 -17.31 -12.06 7.11
C GLU A 198 -18.11 -13.34 7.44
N SER A 199 -18.89 -13.32 8.50
CA SER A 199 -19.74 -14.42 8.89
C SER A 199 -21.13 -14.42 8.22
N GLY A 200 -21.44 -13.38 7.42
CA GLY A 200 -22.73 -13.20 6.76
C GLY A 200 -23.03 -14.24 5.66
N ASP A 201 -24.31 -14.45 5.38
CA ASP A 201 -24.74 -15.42 4.38
C ASP A 201 -24.33 -15.01 2.96
N ALA A 202 -24.33 -13.71 2.64
CA ALA A 202 -23.90 -13.19 1.35
C ALA A 202 -22.41 -13.45 1.10
N TYR A 203 -21.54 -13.21 2.10
CA TYR A 203 -20.13 -13.56 2.02
C TYR A 203 -19.92 -15.05 1.78
N GLN A 204 -20.62 -15.91 2.55
CA GLN A 204 -20.53 -17.37 2.39
C GLN A 204 -20.91 -17.79 0.98
N LEU A 205 -22.01 -17.26 0.43
CA LEU A 205 -22.48 -17.61 -0.91
C LEU A 205 -21.49 -17.16 -1.99
N LEU A 206 -20.96 -15.95 -1.92
CA LEU A 206 -19.94 -15.47 -2.87
C LEU A 206 -18.62 -16.25 -2.72
N SER A 207 -18.22 -16.60 -1.51
CA SER A 207 -17.05 -17.47 -1.30
C SER A 207 -17.21 -18.82 -1.97
N ASN A 208 -18.39 -19.44 -1.86
CA ASN A 208 -18.71 -20.69 -2.56
C ASN A 208 -18.67 -20.55 -4.09
N LEU A 209 -19.18 -19.41 -4.61
CA LEU A 209 -19.15 -19.11 -6.04
C LEU A 209 -17.71 -19.11 -6.58
N PHE A 210 -16.81 -18.40 -5.90
CA PHE A 210 -15.42 -18.29 -6.32
C PHE A 210 -14.57 -19.54 -6.08
N HIS A 211 -15.06 -20.47 -5.23
CA HIS A 211 -14.53 -21.82 -5.13
C HIS A 211 -15.26 -22.82 -6.08
N ARG A 212 -16.06 -22.32 -7.00
CA ARG A 212 -16.78 -23.07 -8.04
C ARG A 212 -17.64 -24.23 -7.52
N ARG A 213 -18.13 -24.13 -6.29
CA ARG A 213 -18.95 -25.17 -5.69
C ARG A 213 -20.34 -25.20 -6.31
N ILE A 214 -20.78 -26.39 -6.74
CA ILE A 214 -22.12 -26.58 -7.27
C ILE A 214 -23.16 -26.43 -6.14
N VAL A 215 -22.86 -27.01 -5.00
CA VAL A 215 -23.68 -26.90 -3.79
C VAL A 215 -22.97 -26.02 -2.79
N PRO A 216 -23.53 -24.84 -2.43
CA PRO A 216 -22.96 -23.97 -1.44
C PRO A 216 -22.90 -24.58 -0.04
N LEU A 217 -21.73 -24.46 0.62
CA LEU A 217 -21.46 -24.97 1.96
C LEU A 217 -21.41 -23.81 2.97
N ASP A 218 -21.86 -24.05 4.20
CA ASP A 218 -21.73 -23.12 5.31
C ASP A 218 -20.45 -23.39 6.09
N HIS A 219 -19.42 -22.56 5.87
CA HIS A 219 -18.10 -22.75 6.50
C HIS A 219 -18.03 -22.28 7.97
N ARG A 220 -19.12 -21.76 8.52
CA ARG A 220 -19.19 -21.31 9.92
C ARG A 220 -19.40 -22.46 10.89
N GLU A 221 -19.98 -23.56 10.41
CA GLU A 221 -20.39 -24.70 11.24
C GLU A 221 -19.72 -26.01 10.74
N PRO A 222 -18.48 -26.33 11.17
CA PRO A 222 -17.85 -27.59 10.76
C PRO A 222 -18.65 -28.78 11.25
N VAL A 223 -18.79 -29.83 10.41
CA VAL A 223 -19.45 -31.06 10.78
C VAL A 223 -18.66 -31.76 11.90
N ALA A 224 -19.39 -32.30 12.91
CA ALA A 224 -18.83 -32.98 14.05
C ALA A 224 -18.08 -34.25 13.62
N ALA A 225 -16.88 -34.18 13.22
CA ALA A 225 -15.87 -35.22 12.92
C ALA A 225 -14.72 -34.64 12.05
N GLY A 226 -14.70 -33.33 11.78
CA GLY A 226 -13.61 -32.69 11.03
C GLY A 226 -13.56 -32.99 9.53
N THR A 227 -14.63 -33.56 8.95
CA THR A 227 -14.63 -34.05 7.54
C THR A 227 -15.42 -33.17 6.56
N GLY A 228 -15.69 -31.91 6.88
CA GLY A 228 -16.37 -31.04 5.94
C GLY A 228 -17.29 -30.00 6.59
N TYR A 229 -18.07 -29.34 5.74
CA TYR A 229 -19.05 -28.33 6.14
C TYR A 229 -20.42 -28.71 5.62
N PRO A 230 -21.52 -28.39 6.34
CA PRO A 230 -22.87 -28.65 5.88
C PRO A 230 -23.25 -27.78 4.68
N GLU A 231 -24.23 -28.21 3.92
CA GLU A 231 -24.84 -27.36 2.90
C GLU A 231 -25.51 -26.14 3.55
N MET A 232 -25.46 -25.01 2.85
CA MET A 232 -26.17 -23.82 3.30
C MET A 232 -27.69 -24.08 3.31
N ALA A 233 -28.34 -23.75 4.42
CA ALA A 233 -29.78 -23.92 4.57
C ALA A 233 -30.53 -23.07 3.52
N PRO A 234 -31.69 -23.54 3.02
CA PRO A 234 -32.46 -22.83 1.98
C PRO A 234 -32.79 -21.37 2.34
N GLU A 235 -33.11 -21.11 3.59
CA GLU A 235 -33.42 -19.76 4.11
C GLU A 235 -32.20 -18.85 4.04
N LYS A 236 -31.03 -19.36 4.43
CA LYS A 236 -29.75 -18.64 4.34
C LYS A 236 -29.36 -18.38 2.88
N LEU A 237 -29.59 -19.33 1.98
CA LEU A 237 -29.36 -19.16 0.54
C LEU A 237 -30.28 -18.10 -0.06
N GLN A 238 -31.56 -18.05 0.35
CA GLN A 238 -32.50 -17.04 -0.12
C GLN A 238 -32.10 -15.65 0.37
N GLN A 239 -31.76 -15.52 1.65
CA GLN A 239 -31.29 -14.25 2.22
C GLN A 239 -30.03 -13.77 1.51
N ALA A 240 -29.02 -14.63 1.38
CA ALA A 240 -27.76 -14.31 0.70
C ALA A 240 -28.00 -13.80 -0.75
N ARG A 241 -28.89 -14.45 -1.50
CA ARG A 241 -29.22 -14.02 -2.86
C ARG A 241 -29.91 -12.65 -2.87
N GLN A 242 -30.76 -12.37 -1.90
CA GLN A 242 -31.43 -11.09 -1.78
C GLN A 242 -30.41 -9.99 -1.45
N ASP A 243 -29.55 -10.20 -0.47
CA ASP A 243 -28.52 -9.24 -0.05
C ASP A 243 -27.56 -8.92 -1.19
N ILE A 244 -27.15 -9.93 -1.98
CA ILE A 244 -26.28 -9.71 -3.14
C ILE A 244 -27.02 -8.95 -4.24
N ARG A 245 -28.30 -9.23 -4.48
CA ARG A 245 -29.09 -8.55 -5.50
C ARG A 245 -29.37 -7.07 -5.19
N GLU A 246 -29.27 -6.65 -3.96
CA GLU A 246 -29.31 -5.22 -3.62
C GLU A 246 -28.16 -4.43 -4.29
N TYR A 247 -27.06 -5.10 -4.61
CA TYR A 247 -25.87 -4.52 -5.25
C TYR A 247 -25.73 -4.92 -6.73
N VAL A 248 -26.08 -6.17 -7.06
CA VAL A 248 -25.99 -6.75 -8.41
C VAL A 248 -27.30 -7.48 -8.71
N ASP A 249 -28.26 -6.75 -9.27
CA ASP A 249 -29.62 -7.21 -9.52
C ASP A 249 -29.72 -8.46 -10.41
N SER A 250 -28.76 -8.59 -11.35
CA SER A 250 -28.63 -9.73 -12.27
C SER A 250 -28.06 -11.00 -11.65
N PHE A 251 -27.74 -11.00 -10.33
CA PHE A 251 -27.09 -12.13 -9.67
C PHE A 251 -27.87 -13.43 -9.81
N ASP A 252 -27.26 -14.42 -10.46
CA ASP A 252 -27.76 -15.79 -10.62
C ASP A 252 -26.64 -16.80 -10.35
N TYR A 253 -26.71 -17.49 -9.22
CA TYR A 253 -25.65 -18.38 -8.76
C TYR A 253 -25.34 -19.51 -9.74
N PRO A 254 -26.30 -20.31 -10.25
CA PRO A 254 -26.02 -21.40 -11.20
C PRO A 254 -25.34 -20.91 -12.49
N ARG A 255 -25.80 -19.81 -13.06
CA ARG A 255 -25.22 -19.22 -14.27
C ARG A 255 -23.78 -18.77 -14.03
N LEU A 256 -23.54 -18.05 -12.95
CA LEU A 256 -22.22 -17.52 -12.62
C LEU A 256 -21.23 -18.63 -12.21
N GLN A 257 -21.72 -19.66 -11.54
CA GLN A 257 -20.92 -20.84 -11.20
C GLN A 257 -20.49 -21.61 -12.47
N ALA A 258 -21.39 -21.76 -13.45
CA ALA A 258 -21.07 -22.37 -14.73
C ALA A 258 -20.03 -21.53 -15.50
N LEU A 259 -20.17 -20.20 -15.52
CA LEU A 259 -19.19 -19.27 -16.11
C LEU A 259 -17.83 -19.40 -15.42
N GLY A 260 -17.79 -19.35 -14.09
CA GLY A 260 -16.54 -19.47 -13.30
C GLY A 260 -15.87 -20.84 -13.42
N SER A 261 -16.61 -21.86 -13.85
CA SER A 261 -16.09 -23.22 -14.09
C SER A 261 -15.61 -23.44 -15.53
N SER A 262 -15.77 -22.46 -16.42
CA SER A 262 -15.32 -22.50 -17.81
C SER A 262 -13.97 -21.81 -17.97
N PRO A 263 -12.86 -22.54 -18.21
CA PRO A 263 -11.55 -21.92 -18.40
C PRO A 263 -11.51 -20.93 -19.58
N ASP A 264 -12.26 -21.22 -20.65
CA ASP A 264 -12.30 -20.34 -21.83
C ASP A 264 -12.99 -19.00 -21.49
N GLU A 265 -14.11 -19.02 -20.78
CA GLU A 265 -14.81 -17.80 -20.35
C GLU A 265 -13.95 -16.98 -19.38
N ILE A 266 -13.28 -17.62 -18.43
CA ILE A 266 -12.37 -16.92 -17.50
C ILE A 266 -11.17 -16.35 -18.25
N ASN A 267 -10.62 -17.05 -19.23
CA ASN A 267 -9.53 -16.53 -20.07
C ASN A 267 -10.00 -15.30 -20.88
N HIS A 268 -11.17 -15.36 -21.49
CA HIS A 268 -11.75 -14.20 -22.17
C HIS A 268 -11.98 -13.01 -21.22
N LEU A 269 -12.47 -13.28 -20.01
CA LEU A 269 -12.66 -12.26 -18.98
C LEU A 269 -11.32 -11.63 -18.57
N TYR A 270 -10.28 -12.45 -18.36
CA TYR A 270 -8.94 -12.01 -18.02
C TYR A 270 -8.38 -10.99 -19.02
N HIS A 271 -8.56 -11.24 -20.32
CA HIS A 271 -8.11 -10.32 -21.36
C HIS A 271 -8.92 -9.03 -21.48
N ARG A 272 -10.12 -8.97 -20.88
CA ARG A 272 -10.96 -7.76 -20.80
C ARG A 272 -10.78 -6.97 -19.52
N CYS A 273 -10.01 -7.48 -18.55
CA CYS A 273 -9.72 -6.76 -17.31
C CYS A 273 -9.02 -5.42 -17.60
N ARG A 274 -9.40 -4.40 -16.85
CA ARG A 274 -8.95 -3.02 -17.05
C ARG A 274 -7.58 -2.73 -16.45
N ASP A 275 -7.23 -3.44 -15.38
CA ASP A 275 -6.03 -3.22 -14.59
C ASP A 275 -5.45 -4.53 -14.03
N GLY A 276 -4.25 -4.45 -13.43
CA GLY A 276 -3.56 -5.61 -12.88
C GLY A 276 -4.26 -6.22 -11.68
N TYR A 277 -5.01 -5.43 -10.89
CA TYR A 277 -5.77 -5.95 -9.77
C TYR A 277 -6.90 -6.87 -10.24
N GLU A 278 -7.72 -6.41 -11.21
CA GLU A 278 -8.76 -7.24 -11.82
C GLU A 278 -8.18 -8.51 -12.45
N LYS A 279 -7.08 -8.39 -13.21
CA LYS A 279 -6.39 -9.53 -13.80
C LYS A 279 -5.98 -10.55 -12.76
N LEU A 280 -5.36 -10.12 -11.67
CA LEU A 280 -4.92 -11.03 -10.61
C LEU A 280 -6.10 -11.77 -9.97
N GLN A 281 -7.22 -11.06 -9.71
CA GLN A 281 -8.42 -11.66 -9.14
C GLN A 281 -9.05 -12.69 -10.07
N VAL A 282 -9.18 -12.37 -11.36
CA VAL A 282 -9.73 -13.28 -12.38
C VAL A 282 -8.79 -14.48 -12.57
N PHE A 283 -7.48 -14.26 -12.59
CA PHE A 283 -6.50 -15.34 -12.68
C PHE A 283 -6.65 -16.36 -11.55
N ARG A 284 -6.93 -15.92 -10.32
CA ARG A 284 -7.15 -16.82 -9.18
C ARG A 284 -8.35 -17.76 -9.36
N LEU A 285 -9.34 -17.39 -10.18
CA LEU A 285 -10.45 -18.29 -10.52
C LEU A 285 -10.00 -19.48 -11.37
N LEU A 286 -8.83 -19.42 -12.00
CA LEU A 286 -8.24 -20.56 -12.73
C LEU A 286 -7.53 -21.54 -11.81
N GLU A 287 -7.30 -21.21 -10.52
CA GLU A 287 -6.56 -22.02 -9.54
C GLU A 287 -5.13 -22.40 -9.97
N LEU A 288 -4.54 -21.61 -10.88
CA LEU A 288 -3.18 -21.81 -11.37
C LEU A 288 -2.11 -21.19 -10.47
N ASP A 289 -2.51 -20.36 -9.51
CA ASP A 289 -1.64 -19.62 -8.59
C ASP A 289 -0.97 -20.55 -7.57
N GLN A 290 -1.58 -21.70 -7.25
CA GLN A 290 -1.09 -22.63 -6.24
C GLN A 290 0.27 -23.24 -6.60
N ASP A 291 0.54 -23.39 -7.89
CA ASP A 291 1.74 -24.04 -8.41
C ASP A 291 2.86 -23.08 -8.80
N HIS A 292 2.59 -21.75 -8.83
CA HIS A 292 3.59 -20.76 -9.25
C HIS A 292 4.15 -19.96 -8.06
N PRO A 293 5.46 -20.09 -7.74
CA PRO A 293 6.02 -19.52 -6.51
C PRO A 293 5.93 -18.00 -6.44
N VAL A 294 6.07 -17.30 -7.56
CA VAL A 294 6.01 -15.82 -7.60
C VAL A 294 4.60 -15.34 -7.28
N ILE A 295 3.59 -15.89 -7.97
CA ILE A 295 2.18 -15.49 -7.81
C ILE A 295 1.69 -15.85 -6.42
N ARG A 296 1.92 -17.11 -5.99
CA ARG A 296 1.53 -17.58 -4.67
C ARG A 296 2.14 -16.75 -3.55
N LYS A 297 3.43 -16.42 -3.66
CA LYS A 297 4.11 -15.58 -2.69
C LYS A 297 3.49 -14.18 -2.63
N PHE A 298 3.26 -13.56 -3.79
CA PHE A 298 2.64 -12.24 -3.86
C PHE A 298 1.24 -12.26 -3.25
N VAL A 299 0.39 -13.22 -3.64
CA VAL A 299 -0.98 -13.35 -3.11
C VAL A 299 -0.99 -13.57 -1.61
N ASN A 300 -0.17 -14.49 -1.09
CA ASN A 300 -0.19 -14.85 0.32
C ASN A 300 0.51 -13.83 1.23
N GLU A 301 1.62 -13.24 0.79
CA GLU A 301 2.45 -12.38 1.64
C GLU A 301 2.16 -10.89 1.48
N THR A 302 1.70 -10.47 0.31
CA THR A 302 1.45 -9.04 0.04
C THR A 302 -0.04 -8.72 0.05
N TYR A 303 -0.82 -9.52 -0.66
CA TYR A 303 -2.23 -9.26 -0.89
C TYR A 303 -3.11 -9.48 0.36
N HIS A 304 -2.82 -10.52 1.17
CA HIS A 304 -3.56 -10.79 2.42
C HIS A 304 -3.18 -9.88 3.60
N ILE A 305 -2.05 -9.15 3.48
CA ILE A 305 -1.59 -8.23 4.53
C ILE A 305 -2.16 -6.81 4.34
N GLU A 306 -2.84 -6.55 3.22
CA GLU A 306 -3.48 -5.24 3.01
C GLU A 306 -4.47 -4.97 4.14
N ASN A 307 -4.12 -3.96 4.94
CA ASN A 307 -4.98 -3.50 6.01
C ASN A 307 -6.17 -2.77 5.39
N GLU A 308 -7.34 -3.38 5.50
CA GLU A 308 -8.61 -2.93 4.92
C GLU A 308 -9.05 -1.54 5.38
N PHE A 309 -8.46 -1.05 6.45
CA PHE A 309 -8.72 0.28 7.00
C PHE A 309 -7.76 1.36 6.49
N ILE A 310 -6.72 1.00 5.71
CA ILE A 310 -5.79 1.97 5.14
C ILE A 310 -6.38 2.57 3.87
N CYS A 311 -6.24 3.89 3.72
CA CYS A 311 -6.55 4.55 2.45
C CYS A 311 -5.56 4.10 1.38
N GLN A 312 -6.07 3.75 0.20
CA GLN A 312 -5.30 3.32 -0.97
C GLN A 312 -5.58 4.23 -2.16
N LEU A 313 -4.72 4.16 -3.17
CA LEU A 313 -5.02 4.71 -4.49
C LEU A 313 -6.01 3.79 -5.20
N ASP A 314 -6.87 4.35 -6.03
CA ASP A 314 -7.82 3.61 -6.86
C ASP A 314 -7.06 2.69 -7.83
N PRO A 315 -7.17 1.34 -7.71
CA PRO A 315 -6.42 0.42 -8.54
C PRO A 315 -6.81 0.46 -10.02
N SER A 316 -8.02 0.89 -10.35
CA SER A 316 -8.47 1.06 -11.73
C SER A 316 -7.72 2.18 -12.45
N ARG A 317 -7.16 3.11 -11.70
CA ARG A 317 -6.43 4.26 -12.22
C ARG A 317 -4.92 4.14 -12.07
N PHE A 318 -4.45 3.55 -10.98
CA PHE A 318 -3.03 3.59 -10.62
C PHE A 318 -2.30 2.26 -10.74
N ASP A 319 -3.00 1.18 -11.02
CA ASP A 319 -2.47 -0.19 -11.19
C ASP A 319 -1.30 -0.50 -10.24
N LEU A 320 -1.63 -0.78 -8.98
CA LEU A 320 -0.63 -1.00 -7.92
C LEU A 320 -0.02 -2.39 -7.94
N ILE A 321 -0.52 -3.28 -8.81
CA ILE A 321 0.04 -4.63 -8.92
C ILE A 321 1.35 -4.57 -9.73
N PRO A 322 2.47 -5.08 -9.19
CA PRO A 322 3.73 -5.08 -9.89
C PRO A 322 3.65 -5.81 -11.24
N GLU A 323 4.17 -5.18 -12.31
CA GLU A 323 4.12 -5.71 -13.67
C GLU A 323 4.68 -7.13 -13.77
N TYR A 324 5.75 -7.46 -13.03
CA TYR A 324 6.33 -8.81 -13.06
C TYR A 324 5.37 -9.90 -12.58
N VAL A 325 4.45 -9.60 -11.67
CA VAL A 325 3.41 -10.55 -11.20
C VAL A 325 2.42 -10.81 -12.33
N ILE A 326 1.98 -9.76 -13.02
CA ILE A 326 1.05 -9.89 -14.15
C ILE A 326 1.71 -10.60 -15.32
N MET A 327 2.99 -10.34 -15.61
CA MET A 327 3.73 -11.07 -16.64
C MET A 327 3.80 -12.57 -16.36
N GLU A 328 3.91 -13.01 -15.10
CA GLU A 328 3.87 -14.44 -14.76
C GLU A 328 2.46 -15.03 -14.93
N CYS A 329 1.40 -14.28 -14.61
CA CYS A 329 0.04 -14.67 -14.91
C CYS A 329 -0.18 -14.84 -16.42
N ASP A 330 0.24 -13.87 -17.22
CA ASP A 330 0.12 -13.91 -18.69
C ASP A 330 0.83 -15.14 -19.30
N LYS A 331 2.03 -15.49 -18.80
CA LYS A 331 2.77 -16.68 -19.24
C LYS A 331 1.98 -17.96 -18.96
N LEU A 332 1.39 -18.10 -17.77
CA LEU A 332 0.63 -19.31 -17.41
C LEU A 332 -0.66 -19.42 -18.21
N ILE A 333 -1.35 -18.32 -18.49
CA ILE A 333 -2.55 -18.30 -19.32
C ILE A 333 -2.24 -18.67 -20.78
N ALA A 334 -1.09 -18.23 -21.31
CA ALA A 334 -0.69 -18.53 -22.68
C ALA A 334 -0.26 -19.98 -22.90
N LEU A 335 -0.02 -20.76 -21.82
CA LEU A 335 0.35 -22.19 -21.94
C LEU A 335 -0.89 -23.04 -22.31
N PRO A 336 -0.76 -23.96 -23.28
CA PRO A 336 -1.85 -24.89 -23.59
C PRO A 336 -2.15 -25.81 -22.39
N PRO A 337 -3.40 -26.24 -22.18
CA PRO A 337 -3.86 -26.98 -20.99
C PRO A 337 -3.04 -28.24 -20.63
N ALA A 338 -2.39 -28.89 -21.60
CA ALA A 338 -1.58 -30.08 -21.40
C ALA A 338 -0.21 -29.81 -20.73
N ALA A 339 0.31 -28.59 -20.78
CA ALA A 339 1.59 -28.24 -20.16
C ALA A 339 1.48 -27.99 -18.64
N ASN A 340 0.28 -27.66 -18.15
CA ASN A 340 0.03 -27.42 -16.73
C ASN A 340 -0.05 -28.71 -15.87
N GLN A 341 -0.24 -29.88 -16.49
CA GLN A 341 -0.33 -31.14 -15.75
C GLN A 341 1.02 -31.83 -15.51
N SER A 342 2.09 -31.43 -16.19
CA SER A 342 3.40 -32.10 -16.09
C SER A 342 4.40 -31.48 -15.12
N SER A 343 4.13 -30.29 -14.55
CA SER A 343 5.02 -29.65 -13.56
C SER A 343 4.86 -30.17 -12.13
N VAL A 344 3.77 -30.91 -11.83
CA VAL A 344 3.48 -31.44 -10.50
C VAL A 344 4.34 -32.68 -10.14
N ALA A 345 5.00 -33.31 -11.10
CA ALA A 345 5.68 -34.60 -10.89
C ALA A 345 7.21 -34.51 -10.68
N ARG A 346 7.81 -33.32 -10.48
CA ARG A 346 9.28 -33.20 -10.44
C ARG A 346 9.88 -32.46 -9.24
N ILE A 347 9.18 -32.31 -8.12
CA ILE A 347 9.81 -31.91 -6.86
C ILE A 347 9.18 -32.75 -5.75
N ALA A 348 9.61 -33.99 -5.62
CA ALA A 348 9.53 -34.79 -4.40
C ALA A 348 10.95 -34.94 -3.85
#